data_df0426cc5d2e8948855b8b6309e1c063
#
_entry.id   df0426cc5d2e8948855b8b6309e1c063
#
_cell.length_a   1.000
_cell.length_b   1.000
_cell.length_c   1.000
_cell.angle_alpha   90.00
_cell.angle_beta   90.00
_cell.angle_gamma   90.00
#
_symmetry.space_group_name_H-M   'P 1'
#
loop_
_entity.id
_entity.type
_entity.pdbx_description
1 polymer ?
#
loop_
_entity_poly.entity_id
_entity_poly.type
_entity_poly.pdbx_seq_one_letter_code
_entity_poly.pdbx_strand_id
1 'polypeptide(L)'
;MLLAGNAEILIKSLNLFIRNKVKNYSTCVNKDNSLNPYWVTGFTDAEGCFSVIISKRSNLNWRVQVSFEINLHIKDIAVLYLIKNFFGVGSVNSRENRSNCVYRVTKIEDLIKVIIPHFIKYPLLTQKYADFFLWSKVVKLMDLKQHLIPSGFDTVLSFYASINKGMSQQVLTAFPNIKGAVRINPILPDLLNPYWVSGFVAGDGGFSIGIRAITGQIYFRFHIAQHSRDILLMNKFINFFNCGKVHIRSNINRCDFLIQDFNNIYNIIIPHFDKYPLKNIKQLDYIDFKIAVNLFKSNGKKSTDIIKQIISNMNSNREY
;
A
#
# COMPACT_ATOMS: atom_id res chain seq x y z
N MET A 1 15.76 2.90 -45.13
CA MET A 1 14.30 2.73 -45.15
C MET A 1 13.80 1.41 -44.51
N LEU A 2 14.48 0.29 -44.64
CA LEU A 2 14.07 -1.02 -44.05
C LEU A 2 14.14 -1.13 -42.53
N LEU A 3 14.96 -0.34 -41.85
CA LEU A 3 15.12 -0.35 -40.39
C LEU A 3 13.99 0.39 -39.63
N ALA A 4 13.35 1.38 -40.24
CA ALA A 4 12.24 2.13 -39.64
C ALA A 4 10.94 1.31 -39.64
N GLY A 5 10.68 0.54 -40.70
CA GLY A 5 9.49 -0.32 -40.79
C GLY A 5 9.44 -1.47 -39.75
N ASN A 6 10.61 -2.03 -39.43
CA ASN A 6 10.69 -3.10 -38.40
C ASN A 6 10.46 -2.57 -36.97
N ALA A 7 10.85 -1.31 -36.67
CA ALA A 7 10.60 -0.67 -35.39
C ALA A 7 9.09 -0.37 -35.19
N GLU A 8 8.42 0.13 -36.23
CA GLU A 8 6.97 0.41 -36.20
C GLU A 8 6.11 -0.86 -36.03
N ILE A 9 6.49 -1.95 -36.69
CA ILE A 9 5.81 -3.27 -36.55
C ILE A 9 6.04 -3.83 -35.14
N LEU A 10 7.25 -3.74 -34.60
CA LEU A 10 7.57 -4.12 -33.22
C LEU A 10 6.77 -3.29 -32.21
N ILE A 11 6.62 -1.99 -32.43
CA ILE A 11 5.87 -1.06 -31.59
C ILE A 11 4.37 -1.38 -31.64
N LYS A 12 3.78 -1.61 -32.81
CA LYS A 12 2.37 -1.99 -32.97
C LYS A 12 2.09 -3.35 -32.31
N SER A 13 2.97 -4.33 -32.46
CA SER A 13 2.85 -5.63 -31.83
C SER A 13 3.03 -5.55 -30.31
N LEU A 14 3.90 -4.69 -29.80
CA LEU A 14 4.10 -4.45 -28.36
C LEU A 14 2.88 -3.74 -27.76
N ASN A 15 2.33 -2.73 -28.42
CA ASN A 15 1.11 -2.03 -27.99
C ASN A 15 -0.10 -2.96 -27.99
N LEU A 16 -0.23 -3.84 -28.99
CA LEU A 16 -1.27 -4.85 -29.05
C LEU A 16 -1.09 -5.92 -27.94
N PHE A 17 0.14 -6.31 -27.66
CA PHE A 17 0.51 -7.24 -26.59
C PHE A 17 0.22 -6.63 -25.20
N ILE A 18 0.54 -5.35 -24.98
CA ILE A 18 0.25 -4.60 -23.75
C ILE A 18 -1.27 -4.45 -23.57
N ARG A 19 -2.02 -4.03 -24.62
CA ARG A 19 -3.49 -3.93 -24.59
C ARG A 19 -4.15 -5.29 -24.33
N ASN A 20 -3.68 -6.35 -24.94
CA ASN A 20 -4.19 -7.70 -24.70
C ASN A 20 -3.84 -8.21 -23.31
N LYS A 21 -2.69 -7.85 -22.72
CA LYS A 21 -2.35 -8.16 -21.34
C LYS A 21 -3.18 -7.37 -20.33
N VAL A 22 -3.50 -6.11 -20.58
CA VAL A 22 -4.43 -5.32 -19.73
C VAL A 22 -5.81 -5.96 -19.75
N LYS A 23 -6.31 -6.35 -20.91
CA LYS A 23 -7.58 -7.06 -21.07
C LYS A 23 -7.56 -8.46 -20.42
N ASN A 24 -6.43 -9.17 -20.52
CA ASN A 24 -6.23 -10.47 -19.89
C ASN A 24 -5.93 -10.35 -18.38
N TYR A 25 -5.39 -9.23 -17.88
CA TYR A 25 -5.19 -9.02 -16.44
C TYR A 25 -6.54 -8.95 -15.71
N SER A 26 -7.54 -8.28 -16.29
CA SER A 26 -8.91 -8.30 -15.75
C SER A 26 -9.56 -9.69 -15.84
N THR A 27 -9.14 -10.56 -16.79
CA THR A 27 -9.64 -11.94 -16.94
C THR A 27 -8.76 -12.98 -16.24
N CYS A 28 -7.42 -12.78 -16.11
CA CYS A 28 -6.50 -13.67 -15.39
C CYS A 28 -6.57 -13.55 -13.87
N VAL A 29 -7.17 -12.48 -13.34
CA VAL A 29 -7.54 -12.38 -11.91
C VAL A 29 -8.48 -13.55 -11.50
N ASN A 30 -8.99 -14.32 -12.46
CA ASN A 30 -10.00 -15.36 -12.23
C ASN A 30 -9.48 -16.80 -12.01
N LYS A 31 -8.17 -17.09 -12.00
CA LYS A 31 -7.71 -18.50 -11.89
C LYS A 31 -6.97 -18.89 -10.60
N ASP A 32 -6.46 -17.94 -9.81
CA ASP A 32 -5.86 -18.25 -8.51
C ASP A 32 -5.96 -17.01 -7.59
N ASN A 33 -7.18 -16.77 -7.10
CA ASN A 33 -7.61 -15.52 -6.46
C ASN A 33 -7.35 -15.46 -4.95
N SER A 34 -6.58 -16.40 -4.37
CA SER A 34 -6.25 -16.34 -2.96
C SER A 34 -5.12 -15.34 -2.70
N LEU A 35 -5.40 -14.31 -1.91
CA LEU A 35 -4.34 -13.43 -1.40
C LEU A 35 -3.55 -14.16 -0.31
N ASN A 36 -2.22 -14.03 -0.37
CA ASN A 36 -1.40 -14.49 0.75
C ASN A 36 -1.63 -13.58 1.97
N PRO A 37 -1.79 -14.15 3.20
CA PRO A 37 -2.05 -13.34 4.41
C PRO A 37 -1.00 -12.27 4.67
N TYR A 38 0.27 -12.55 4.45
CA TYR A 38 1.33 -11.54 4.57
C TYR A 38 1.21 -10.44 3.52
N TRP A 39 0.76 -10.76 2.30
CA TRP A 39 0.50 -9.74 1.29
C TRP A 39 -0.59 -8.76 1.75
N VAL A 40 -1.70 -9.29 2.32
CA VAL A 40 -2.79 -8.48 2.88
C VAL A 40 -2.29 -7.59 4.00
N THR A 41 -1.45 -8.11 4.90
CA THR A 41 -0.84 -7.29 5.97
C THR A 41 0.07 -6.21 5.40
N GLY A 42 0.97 -6.54 4.45
CA GLY A 42 1.86 -5.55 3.84
C GLY A 42 1.09 -4.44 3.12
N PHE A 43 0.03 -4.81 2.38
CA PHE A 43 -0.85 -3.83 1.73
C PHE A 43 -1.62 -2.98 2.76
N THR A 44 -2.04 -3.58 3.88
CA THR A 44 -2.66 -2.83 4.99
C THR A 44 -1.68 -1.90 5.67
N ASP A 45 -0.41 -2.29 5.85
CA ASP A 45 0.65 -1.40 6.37
C ASP A 45 0.79 -0.13 5.52
N ALA A 46 0.65 -0.23 4.20
CA ALA A 46 0.64 0.92 3.30
C ALA A 46 -0.71 1.68 3.35
N GLU A 47 -1.82 1.03 3.02
CA GLU A 47 -3.08 1.68 2.65
C GLU A 47 -4.21 1.55 3.71
N GLY A 48 -4.06 0.66 4.70
CA GLY A 48 -5.12 0.39 5.68
C GLY A 48 -5.27 1.48 6.73
N CYS A 49 -6.46 1.56 7.32
CA CYS A 49 -6.79 2.48 8.41
C CYS A 49 -7.63 1.77 9.46
N PHE A 50 -7.22 1.88 10.72
CA PHE A 50 -7.96 1.49 11.91
C PHE A 50 -8.59 2.74 12.49
N SER A 51 -9.89 2.92 12.26
CA SER A 51 -10.58 4.18 12.56
C SER A 51 -11.41 4.07 13.84
N VAL A 52 -11.31 5.08 14.69
CA VAL A 52 -12.24 5.37 15.77
C VAL A 52 -12.86 6.74 15.48
N ILE A 53 -14.18 6.84 15.53
CA ILE A 53 -14.91 8.09 15.37
C ILE A 53 -15.77 8.27 16.61
N ILE A 54 -15.60 9.42 17.27
CA ILE A 54 -16.43 9.82 18.40
C ILE A 54 -17.17 11.10 17.98
N SER A 55 -18.51 11.02 18.01
CA SER A 55 -19.37 12.11 17.58
C SER A 55 -20.53 12.30 18.55
N LYS A 56 -21.00 13.55 18.69
CA LYS A 56 -22.15 13.91 19.50
C LYS A 56 -23.45 13.64 18.74
N ARG A 57 -24.41 12.98 19.36
CA ARG A 57 -25.76 12.79 18.81
C ARG A 57 -26.65 14.01 19.10
N SER A 58 -27.78 14.12 18.41
CA SER A 58 -28.79 15.15 18.63
C SER A 58 -29.33 15.15 20.08
N ASN A 59 -29.35 14.00 20.74
CA ASN A 59 -29.75 13.84 22.15
C ASN A 59 -28.62 14.11 23.15
N LEU A 60 -27.54 14.79 22.75
CA LEU A 60 -26.37 15.16 23.53
C LEU A 60 -25.46 13.99 23.97
N ASN A 61 -25.81 12.73 23.68
CA ASN A 61 -24.98 11.57 24.01
C ASN A 61 -23.83 11.39 22.99
N TRP A 62 -22.70 10.90 23.46
CA TRP A 62 -21.57 10.55 22.62
C TRP A 62 -21.73 9.18 22.00
N ARG A 63 -21.39 9.06 20.72
CA ARG A 63 -21.38 7.82 19.95
C ARG A 63 -19.96 7.46 19.59
N VAL A 64 -19.57 6.22 19.91
CA VAL A 64 -18.30 5.61 19.45
C VAL A 64 -18.61 4.73 18.23
N GLN A 65 -17.82 4.88 17.18
CA GLN A 65 -17.85 4.02 15.99
C GLN A 65 -16.43 3.56 15.68
N VAL A 66 -16.29 2.32 15.28
CA VAL A 66 -15.01 1.74 14.86
C VAL A 66 -15.14 1.11 13.49
N SER A 67 -14.08 1.16 12.73
CA SER A 67 -13.99 0.50 11.43
C SER A 67 -12.55 0.10 11.09
N PHE A 68 -12.44 -0.96 10.31
CA PHE A 68 -11.25 -1.24 9.52
C PHE A 68 -11.55 -0.87 8.07
N GLU A 69 -10.67 -0.08 7.44
CA GLU A 69 -10.90 0.49 6.11
C GLU A 69 -9.64 0.46 5.25
N ILE A 70 -9.83 0.26 3.94
CA ILE A 70 -8.83 0.52 2.91
C ILE A 70 -9.48 1.39 1.86
N ASN A 71 -8.96 2.62 1.68
CA ASN A 71 -9.45 3.61 0.73
C ASN A 71 -8.47 3.74 -0.43
N LEU A 72 -8.96 3.58 -1.67
CA LEU A 72 -8.15 3.63 -2.88
C LEU A 72 -8.83 4.48 -3.95
N HIS A 73 -8.07 4.79 -5.00
CA HIS A 73 -8.66 5.31 -6.24
C HIS A 73 -9.49 4.22 -6.92
N ILE A 74 -10.58 4.59 -7.61
CA ILE A 74 -11.53 3.67 -8.26
C ILE A 74 -10.86 2.66 -9.20
N LYS A 75 -9.74 3.03 -9.83
CA LYS A 75 -8.95 2.15 -10.70
C LYS A 75 -8.42 0.89 -9.99
N ASP A 76 -8.29 0.94 -8.68
CA ASP A 76 -7.83 -0.18 -7.82
C ASP A 76 -8.98 -0.95 -7.17
N ILE A 77 -10.25 -0.74 -7.58
CA ILE A 77 -11.40 -1.40 -6.97
C ILE A 77 -11.31 -2.94 -6.96
N ALA A 78 -10.68 -3.51 -7.98
CA ALA A 78 -10.51 -4.97 -8.11
C ALA A 78 -9.75 -5.57 -6.90
N VAL A 79 -8.69 -4.91 -6.41
CA VAL A 79 -7.94 -5.39 -5.25
C VAL A 79 -8.77 -5.34 -3.97
N LEU A 80 -9.70 -4.38 -3.83
CA LEU A 80 -10.62 -4.33 -2.68
C LEU A 80 -11.59 -5.51 -2.68
N TYR A 81 -12.05 -5.97 -3.85
CA TYR A 81 -12.85 -7.20 -3.94
C TYR A 81 -12.04 -8.44 -3.60
N LEU A 82 -10.76 -8.51 -3.97
CA LEU A 82 -9.87 -9.60 -3.54
C LEU A 82 -9.71 -9.63 -2.02
N ILE A 83 -9.53 -8.46 -1.39
CA ILE A 83 -9.41 -8.32 0.07
C ILE A 83 -10.73 -8.69 0.76
N LYS A 84 -11.89 -8.25 0.21
CA LYS A 84 -13.20 -8.66 0.72
C LYS A 84 -13.37 -10.18 0.66
N ASN A 85 -13.02 -10.80 -0.44
CA ASN A 85 -13.10 -12.26 -0.61
C ASN A 85 -12.14 -12.98 0.36
N PHE A 86 -10.94 -12.43 0.59
CA PHE A 86 -9.96 -12.97 1.53
C PHE A 86 -10.49 -12.99 2.98
N PHE A 87 -11.09 -11.88 3.44
CA PHE A 87 -11.64 -11.81 4.80
C PHE A 87 -13.03 -12.45 4.93
N GLY A 88 -13.78 -12.57 3.85
CA GLY A 88 -15.16 -13.09 3.85
C GLY A 88 -16.19 -12.17 4.49
N VAL A 89 -15.80 -10.97 4.95
CA VAL A 89 -16.64 -10.00 5.67
C VAL A 89 -16.49 -8.59 5.12
N GLY A 90 -17.37 -7.68 5.52
CA GLY A 90 -17.33 -6.28 5.12
C GLY A 90 -17.95 -5.99 3.75
N SER A 91 -17.82 -4.75 3.30
CA SER A 91 -18.37 -4.25 2.04
C SER A 91 -17.36 -3.44 1.24
N VAL A 92 -17.49 -3.49 -0.09
CA VAL A 92 -16.79 -2.58 -1.01
C VAL A 92 -17.81 -1.59 -1.54
N ASN A 93 -17.52 -0.30 -1.41
CA ASN A 93 -18.38 0.78 -1.89
C ASN A 93 -17.54 1.73 -2.75
N SER A 94 -18.08 2.16 -3.88
CA SER A 94 -17.53 3.21 -4.73
C SER A 94 -18.36 4.47 -4.61
N ARG A 95 -17.71 5.63 -4.73
CA ARG A 95 -18.36 6.93 -4.84
C ARG A 95 -17.98 7.51 -6.20
N GLU A 96 -18.82 7.32 -7.19
CA GLU A 96 -18.57 7.75 -8.58
C GLU A 96 -18.14 9.23 -8.67
N ASN A 97 -18.78 10.11 -7.90
CA ASN A 97 -18.49 11.54 -7.89
C ASN A 97 -17.12 11.93 -7.27
N ARG A 98 -16.36 10.98 -6.69
CA ARG A 98 -15.08 11.26 -6.01
C ARG A 98 -13.92 10.41 -6.52
N SER A 99 -14.10 9.61 -7.55
CA SER A 99 -13.10 8.70 -8.11
C SER A 99 -12.40 7.82 -7.06
N ASN A 100 -13.08 7.51 -5.95
CA ASN A 100 -12.55 6.67 -4.88
C ASN A 100 -13.46 5.49 -4.55
N CYS A 101 -12.86 4.43 -4.02
CA CYS A 101 -13.53 3.25 -3.54
C CYS A 101 -12.98 2.87 -2.15
N VAL A 102 -13.80 2.21 -1.36
CA VAL A 102 -13.45 1.82 0.00
C VAL A 102 -13.91 0.40 0.30
N TYR A 103 -13.02 -0.43 0.84
CA TYR A 103 -13.36 -1.63 1.58
C TYR A 103 -13.50 -1.27 3.06
N ARG A 104 -14.61 -1.69 3.69
CA ARG A 104 -14.90 -1.34 5.09
C ARG A 104 -15.53 -2.49 5.85
N VAL A 105 -15.06 -2.70 7.09
CA VAL A 105 -15.65 -3.60 8.09
C VAL A 105 -16.01 -2.79 9.33
N THR A 106 -17.30 -2.84 9.75
CA THR A 106 -17.82 -2.06 10.90
C THR A 106 -18.53 -2.92 11.93
N LYS A 107 -18.97 -4.15 11.55
CA LYS A 107 -19.66 -5.06 12.47
C LYS A 107 -18.67 -5.55 13.52
N ILE A 108 -18.97 -5.29 14.81
CA ILE A 108 -18.07 -5.63 15.93
C ILE A 108 -17.71 -7.12 15.93
N GLU A 109 -18.67 -8.00 15.68
CA GLU A 109 -18.44 -9.43 15.60
C GLU A 109 -17.40 -9.80 14.52
N ASP A 110 -17.49 -9.21 13.33
CA ASP A 110 -16.56 -9.45 12.23
C ASP A 110 -15.15 -8.90 12.55
N LEU A 111 -15.10 -7.73 13.23
CA LEU A 111 -13.84 -7.15 13.69
C LEU A 111 -13.15 -8.06 14.72
N ILE A 112 -13.92 -8.61 15.68
CA ILE A 112 -13.40 -9.50 16.73
C ILE A 112 -13.01 -10.88 16.18
N LYS A 113 -13.86 -11.47 15.32
CA LYS A 113 -13.66 -12.86 14.88
C LYS A 113 -12.73 -13.00 13.66
N VAL A 114 -12.59 -11.95 12.83
CA VAL A 114 -11.86 -12.02 11.57
C VAL A 114 -10.69 -11.04 11.52
N ILE A 115 -10.95 -9.74 11.68
CA ILE A 115 -9.93 -8.70 11.42
C ILE A 115 -8.84 -8.71 12.50
N ILE A 116 -9.22 -8.68 13.77
CA ILE A 116 -8.24 -8.67 14.89
C ILE A 116 -7.38 -9.94 14.90
N PRO A 117 -7.93 -11.17 14.78
CA PRO A 117 -7.13 -12.39 14.73
C PRO A 117 -6.14 -12.42 13.56
N HIS A 118 -6.52 -11.87 12.39
CA HIS A 118 -5.61 -11.79 11.25
C HIS A 118 -4.35 -10.99 11.59
N PHE A 119 -4.48 -9.77 12.11
CA PHE A 119 -3.32 -8.91 12.42
C PHE A 119 -2.58 -9.30 13.70
N ILE A 120 -3.16 -10.14 14.56
CA ILE A 120 -2.42 -10.82 15.64
C ILE A 120 -1.51 -11.90 15.06
N LYS A 121 -2.01 -12.72 14.12
CA LYS A 121 -1.27 -13.83 13.50
C LYS A 121 -0.25 -13.35 12.47
N TYR A 122 -0.56 -12.29 11.74
CA TYR A 122 0.25 -11.67 10.70
C TYR A 122 0.45 -10.18 11.05
N PRO A 123 1.41 -9.84 11.92
CA PRO A 123 1.52 -8.51 12.51
C PRO A 123 1.94 -7.46 11.50
N LEU A 124 1.41 -6.25 11.69
CA LEU A 124 1.83 -5.03 10.98
C LEU A 124 3.26 -4.67 11.41
N LEU A 125 4.04 -4.13 10.50
CA LEU A 125 5.45 -3.80 10.72
C LEU A 125 5.73 -2.29 10.75
N THR A 126 4.78 -1.45 10.29
CA THR A 126 4.88 0.00 10.40
C THR A 126 4.34 0.50 11.74
N GLN A 127 4.48 1.80 12.04
CA GLN A 127 3.84 2.45 13.19
C GLN A 127 2.29 2.33 13.19
N LYS A 128 1.70 1.84 12.12
CA LYS A 128 0.28 1.49 12.07
C LYS A 128 -0.07 0.34 13.04
N TYR A 129 0.92 -0.47 13.42
CA TYR A 129 0.76 -1.47 14.49
C TYR A 129 0.28 -0.84 15.80
N ALA A 130 0.82 0.32 16.19
CA ALA A 130 0.37 1.01 17.38
C ALA A 130 -1.10 1.46 17.29
N ASP A 131 -1.53 1.93 16.10
CA ASP A 131 -2.93 2.29 15.85
C ASP A 131 -3.84 1.05 15.94
N PHE A 132 -3.45 -0.06 15.30
CA PHE A 132 -4.16 -1.34 15.39
C PHE A 132 -4.27 -1.84 16.83
N PHE A 133 -3.19 -1.79 17.60
CA PHE A 133 -3.17 -2.27 18.98
C PHE A 133 -4.16 -1.52 19.86
N LEU A 134 -4.16 -0.18 19.82
CA LEU A 134 -5.07 0.65 20.59
C LEU A 134 -6.52 0.50 20.08
N TRP A 135 -6.72 0.51 18.76
CA TRP A 135 -8.01 0.30 18.13
C TRP A 135 -8.62 -1.04 18.52
N SER A 136 -7.84 -2.12 18.56
CA SER A 136 -8.31 -3.43 18.95
C SER A 136 -8.85 -3.47 20.39
N LYS A 137 -8.25 -2.67 21.30
CA LYS A 137 -8.75 -2.48 22.67
C LYS A 137 -10.07 -1.73 22.69
N VAL A 138 -10.25 -0.69 21.86
CA VAL A 138 -11.53 0.00 21.71
C VAL A 138 -12.62 -0.96 21.22
N VAL A 139 -12.32 -1.77 20.18
CA VAL A 139 -13.28 -2.78 19.67
C VAL A 139 -13.70 -3.75 20.76
N LYS A 140 -12.77 -4.25 21.59
CA LYS A 140 -13.06 -5.14 22.71
C LYS A 140 -13.93 -4.48 23.79
N LEU A 141 -13.65 -3.21 24.14
CA LEU A 141 -14.50 -2.44 25.07
C LEU A 141 -15.92 -2.25 24.53
N MET A 142 -16.05 -2.09 23.19
CA MET A 142 -17.37 -1.98 22.55
C MET A 142 -18.12 -3.31 22.54
N ASP A 143 -17.45 -4.42 22.30
CA ASP A 143 -18.01 -5.77 22.35
C ASP A 143 -18.58 -6.08 23.73
N LEU A 144 -17.83 -5.74 24.79
CA LEU A 144 -18.23 -5.89 26.18
C LEU A 144 -19.20 -4.79 26.67
N LYS A 145 -19.62 -3.86 25.78
CA LYS A 145 -20.46 -2.69 26.11
C LYS A 145 -19.89 -1.77 27.19
N GLN A 146 -18.62 -1.91 27.54
CA GLN A 146 -17.94 -1.09 28.55
C GLN A 146 -17.81 0.38 28.13
N HIS A 147 -17.80 0.68 26.82
CA HIS A 147 -17.82 2.05 26.29
C HIS A 147 -19.10 2.84 26.63
N LEU A 148 -20.12 2.19 27.20
CA LEU A 148 -21.40 2.82 27.61
C LEU A 148 -21.37 3.33 29.05
N ILE A 149 -20.39 2.95 29.87
CA ILE A 149 -20.19 3.44 31.22
C ILE A 149 -19.10 4.52 31.27
N PRO A 150 -19.16 5.50 32.18
CA PRO A 150 -18.22 6.64 32.18
C PRO A 150 -16.75 6.23 32.18
N SER A 151 -16.32 5.34 33.07
CA SER A 151 -14.91 4.90 33.16
C SER A 151 -14.41 4.18 31.91
N GLY A 152 -15.29 3.39 31.28
CA GLY A 152 -14.96 2.72 30.01
C GLY A 152 -14.92 3.71 28.84
N PHE A 153 -15.80 4.70 28.82
CA PHE A 153 -15.77 5.77 27.82
C PHE A 153 -14.50 6.63 27.95
N ASP A 154 -14.05 6.98 29.16
CA ASP A 154 -12.80 7.69 29.41
C ASP A 154 -11.60 6.88 28.89
N THR A 155 -11.63 5.55 29.07
CA THR A 155 -10.62 4.64 28.51
C THR A 155 -10.62 4.67 27.00
N VAL A 156 -11.80 4.67 26.34
CA VAL A 156 -11.93 4.82 24.89
C VAL A 156 -11.36 6.15 24.42
N LEU A 157 -11.64 7.27 25.12
CA LEU A 157 -11.10 8.58 24.81
C LEU A 157 -9.56 8.60 24.89
N SER A 158 -8.97 7.95 25.92
CA SER A 158 -7.53 7.83 26.07
C SER A 158 -6.89 7.08 24.87
N PHE A 159 -7.49 5.98 24.42
CA PHE A 159 -7.02 5.25 23.23
C PHE A 159 -7.18 6.11 21.96
N TYR A 160 -8.35 6.73 21.78
CA TYR A 160 -8.65 7.58 20.62
C TYR A 160 -7.67 8.73 20.48
N ALA A 161 -7.26 9.35 21.61
CA ALA A 161 -6.28 10.43 21.63
C ALA A 161 -4.93 10.04 21.01
N SER A 162 -4.59 8.75 21.00
CA SER A 162 -3.31 8.22 20.50
C SER A 162 -3.41 7.48 19.17
N ILE A 163 -4.60 7.32 18.59
CA ILE A 163 -4.81 6.63 17.30
C ILE A 163 -4.78 7.66 16.15
N ASN A 164 -4.08 7.33 15.07
CA ASN A 164 -3.98 8.15 13.87
C ASN A 164 -3.55 9.61 14.15
N LYS A 165 -4.44 10.57 13.89
CA LYS A 165 -4.24 12.02 14.12
C LYS A 165 -4.71 12.49 15.49
N GLY A 166 -5.17 11.56 16.35
CA GLY A 166 -5.74 11.90 17.65
C GLY A 166 -7.19 12.37 17.59
N MET A 167 -7.62 13.05 18.66
CA MET A 167 -8.99 13.51 18.84
C MET A 167 -9.37 14.65 17.91
N SER A 168 -10.62 14.67 17.44
CA SER A 168 -11.18 15.83 16.75
C SER A 168 -11.32 17.03 17.68
N GLN A 169 -11.34 18.27 17.12
CA GLN A 169 -11.48 19.49 17.91
C GLN A 169 -12.72 19.48 18.80
N GLN A 170 -13.85 18.94 18.31
CA GLN A 170 -15.07 18.82 19.09
C GLN A 170 -14.90 17.95 20.35
N VAL A 171 -14.15 16.85 20.24
CA VAL A 171 -13.88 15.95 21.38
C VAL A 171 -12.87 16.57 22.33
N LEU A 172 -11.80 17.21 21.80
CA LEU A 172 -10.81 17.92 22.60
C LEU A 172 -11.44 19.02 23.48
N THR A 173 -12.36 19.80 22.92
CA THR A 173 -13.08 20.84 23.65
C THR A 173 -13.97 20.26 24.76
N ALA A 174 -14.62 19.11 24.50
CA ALA A 174 -15.49 18.48 25.49
C ALA A 174 -14.72 17.71 26.59
N PHE A 175 -13.52 17.21 26.29
CA PHE A 175 -12.70 16.38 27.18
C PHE A 175 -11.24 16.85 27.21
N PRO A 176 -10.95 18.08 27.69
CA PRO A 176 -9.63 18.69 27.58
C PRO A 176 -8.55 18.00 28.43
N ASN A 177 -8.94 17.25 29.46
CA ASN A 177 -8.02 16.64 30.42
C ASN A 177 -7.64 15.17 30.07
N ILE A 178 -8.15 14.63 28.96
CA ILE A 178 -7.84 13.25 28.56
C ILE A 178 -6.37 13.15 28.14
N LYS A 179 -5.66 12.23 28.80
CA LYS A 179 -4.29 11.87 28.42
C LYS A 179 -4.31 10.70 27.42
N GLY A 180 -3.54 10.82 26.33
CA GLY A 180 -3.38 9.74 25.37
C GLY A 180 -2.70 8.51 25.97
N ALA A 181 -3.12 7.34 25.51
CA ALA A 181 -2.49 6.07 25.88
C ALA A 181 -1.09 5.92 25.26
N VAL A 182 -0.26 5.11 25.91
CA VAL A 182 1.09 4.81 25.40
C VAL A 182 1.00 4.03 24.10
N ARG A 183 1.72 4.50 23.08
CA ARG A 183 1.87 3.80 21.78
C ARG A 183 3.03 2.81 21.90
N ILE A 184 2.80 1.59 21.44
CA ILE A 184 3.84 0.54 21.40
C ILE A 184 4.43 0.46 20.00
N ASN A 185 5.75 0.21 19.93
CA ASN A 185 6.41 0.01 18.66
C ASN A 185 6.16 -1.40 18.10
N PRO A 186 6.12 -1.56 16.77
CA PRO A 186 6.09 -2.88 16.16
C PRO A 186 7.37 -3.66 16.45
N ILE A 187 7.25 -4.98 16.59
CA ILE A 187 8.40 -5.88 16.66
C ILE A 187 8.77 -6.27 15.23
N LEU A 188 9.93 -5.84 14.78
CA LEU A 188 10.40 -6.13 13.43
C LEU A 188 11.04 -7.52 13.37
N PRO A 189 10.71 -8.35 12.35
CA PRO A 189 11.35 -9.64 12.15
C PRO A 189 12.80 -9.46 11.70
N ASP A 190 13.62 -10.49 11.86
CA ASP A 190 15.00 -10.50 11.36
C ASP A 190 15.02 -10.39 9.84
N LEU A 191 14.15 -11.12 9.15
CA LEU A 191 13.98 -11.08 7.71
C LEU A 191 12.51 -10.80 7.33
N LEU A 192 12.30 -9.88 6.40
CA LEU A 192 10.97 -9.55 5.91
C LEU A 192 10.37 -10.72 5.10
N ASN A 193 9.06 -10.93 5.23
CA ASN A 193 8.37 -11.90 4.40
C ASN A 193 8.20 -11.35 2.96
N PRO A 194 8.55 -12.12 1.90
CA PRO A 194 8.50 -11.62 0.53
C PRO A 194 7.09 -11.23 0.04
N TYR A 195 6.03 -11.90 0.51
CA TYR A 195 4.67 -11.49 0.22
C TYR A 195 4.29 -10.19 0.93
N TRP A 196 4.77 -10.00 2.19
CA TRP A 196 4.57 -8.73 2.89
C TRP A 196 5.24 -7.59 2.13
N VAL A 197 6.48 -7.79 1.66
CA VAL A 197 7.21 -6.81 0.83
C VAL A 197 6.40 -6.44 -0.41
N SER A 198 5.87 -7.41 -1.14
CA SER A 198 5.07 -7.12 -2.34
C SER A 198 3.76 -6.41 -2.03
N GLY A 199 3.07 -6.78 -0.95
CA GLY A 199 1.89 -6.06 -0.49
C GLY A 199 2.19 -4.61 -0.10
N PHE A 200 3.28 -4.37 0.64
CA PHE A 200 3.70 -3.04 1.05
C PHE A 200 4.12 -2.18 -0.15
N VAL A 201 4.88 -2.74 -1.09
CA VAL A 201 5.28 -2.06 -2.34
C VAL A 201 4.07 -1.76 -3.23
N ALA A 202 3.03 -2.59 -3.23
CA ALA A 202 1.80 -2.33 -3.96
C ALA A 202 1.13 -0.99 -3.54
N GLY A 203 1.26 -0.57 -2.26
CA GLY A 203 0.86 0.76 -1.79
C GLY A 203 1.99 1.78 -1.94
N ASP A 204 3.02 1.69 -1.12
CA ASP A 204 4.04 2.72 -0.90
C ASP A 204 5.30 2.64 -1.79
N GLY A 205 5.42 1.60 -2.64
CA GLY A 205 6.54 1.47 -3.57
C GLY A 205 6.28 2.05 -4.95
N GLY A 206 7.33 2.13 -5.77
CA GLY A 206 7.23 2.61 -7.13
C GLY A 206 8.38 2.18 -8.04
N PHE A 207 8.07 2.11 -9.34
CA PHE A 207 8.99 1.83 -10.42
C PHE A 207 9.03 3.06 -11.32
N SER A 208 10.22 3.57 -11.61
CA SER A 208 10.36 4.73 -12.48
C SER A 208 11.55 4.56 -13.42
N ILE A 209 11.38 5.07 -14.64
CA ILE A 209 12.41 5.16 -15.66
C ILE A 209 12.57 6.63 -15.99
N GLY A 210 13.80 7.10 -16.06
CA GLY A 210 14.07 8.47 -16.46
C GLY A 210 15.20 8.55 -17.46
N ILE A 211 15.29 9.69 -18.14
CA ILE A 211 16.35 10.02 -19.08
C ILE A 211 16.97 11.32 -18.61
N ARG A 212 18.28 11.34 -18.37
CA ARG A 212 19.01 12.54 -17.98
C ARG A 212 19.02 13.52 -19.13
N ALA A 213 18.54 14.74 -18.92
CA ALA A 213 18.40 15.75 -19.97
C ALA A 213 19.72 16.07 -20.68
N ILE A 214 20.83 16.17 -19.94
CA ILE A 214 22.15 16.57 -20.49
C ILE A 214 22.83 15.41 -21.22
N THR A 215 22.80 14.19 -20.65
CA THR A 215 23.59 13.05 -21.15
C THR A 215 22.81 12.07 -22.01
N GLY A 216 21.46 12.19 -22.01
CA GLY A 216 20.58 11.18 -22.61
C GLY A 216 20.64 9.81 -21.93
N GLN A 217 21.30 9.70 -20.78
CA GLN A 217 21.46 8.44 -20.07
C GLN A 217 20.14 7.97 -19.47
N ILE A 218 19.71 6.77 -19.82
CA ILE A 218 18.56 6.10 -19.22
C ILE A 218 18.97 5.61 -17.82
N TYR A 219 18.10 5.83 -16.84
CA TYR A 219 18.24 5.25 -15.50
C TYR A 219 16.94 4.60 -15.06
N PHE A 220 17.07 3.53 -14.31
CA PHE A 220 15.98 2.79 -13.71
C PHE A 220 16.01 3.00 -12.20
N ARG A 221 14.82 3.06 -11.57
CA ARG A 221 14.70 3.27 -10.14
C ARG A 221 13.56 2.43 -9.59
N PHE A 222 13.89 1.64 -8.57
CA PHE A 222 12.93 1.08 -7.65
C PHE A 222 13.02 1.84 -6.33
N HIS A 223 11.88 2.24 -5.77
CA HIS A 223 11.86 2.98 -4.51
C HIS A 223 10.65 2.61 -3.65
N ILE A 224 10.82 2.79 -2.34
CA ILE A 224 9.75 2.72 -1.33
C ILE A 224 9.87 3.99 -0.51
N ALA A 225 8.75 4.68 -0.28
CA ALA A 225 8.73 5.92 0.47
C ALA A 225 7.87 5.79 1.71
N GLN A 226 8.39 6.24 2.88
CA GLN A 226 7.66 6.13 4.13
C GLN A 226 7.95 7.33 5.06
N HIS A 227 7.13 7.50 6.10
CA HIS A 227 7.41 8.48 7.15
C HIS A 227 8.70 8.08 7.90
N SER A 228 9.54 9.07 8.29
CA SER A 228 10.83 8.82 8.96
C SER A 228 10.73 8.09 10.31
N ARG A 229 9.55 8.07 10.95
CA ARG A 229 9.29 7.26 12.14
C ARG A 229 9.44 5.75 11.91
N ASP A 230 9.33 5.29 10.66
CA ASP A 230 9.48 3.88 10.25
C ASP A 230 10.89 3.56 9.70
N ILE A 231 11.90 4.41 10.01
CA ILE A 231 13.28 4.27 9.50
C ILE A 231 13.90 2.89 9.80
N LEU A 232 13.59 2.30 10.95
CA LEU A 232 14.09 0.98 11.32
C LEU A 232 13.57 -0.12 10.38
N LEU A 233 12.29 -0.03 10.01
CA LEU A 233 11.69 -0.91 9.01
C LEU A 233 12.30 -0.67 7.63
N MET A 234 12.52 0.59 7.25
CA MET A 234 13.11 0.92 5.95
C MET A 234 14.52 0.35 5.79
N ASN A 235 15.32 0.31 6.86
CA ASN A 235 16.63 -0.32 6.85
C ASN A 235 16.57 -1.85 6.67
N LYS A 236 15.48 -2.53 7.09
CA LYS A 236 15.28 -3.96 6.84
C LYS A 236 15.19 -4.31 5.34
N PHE A 237 14.80 -3.36 4.47
CA PHE A 237 14.80 -3.59 3.02
C PHE A 237 16.21 -3.72 2.45
N ILE A 238 17.23 -3.06 3.03
CA ILE A 238 18.63 -3.24 2.64
C ILE A 238 19.05 -4.71 2.87
N ASN A 239 18.74 -5.25 4.04
CA ASN A 239 19.05 -6.64 4.38
C ASN A 239 18.24 -7.63 3.51
N PHE A 240 16.96 -7.33 3.26
CA PHE A 240 16.06 -8.19 2.48
C PHE A 240 16.50 -8.33 1.01
N PHE A 241 16.84 -7.22 0.35
CA PHE A 241 17.30 -7.21 -1.05
C PHE A 241 18.81 -7.36 -1.19
N ASN A 242 19.56 -7.33 -0.07
CA ASN A 242 21.04 -7.30 -0.04
C ASN A 242 21.64 -6.20 -0.93
N CYS A 243 20.91 -5.11 -1.10
CA CYS A 243 21.33 -3.94 -1.88
C CYS A 243 20.43 -2.73 -1.58
N GLY A 244 20.75 -1.59 -2.20
CA GLY A 244 20.00 -0.36 -2.02
C GLY A 244 20.49 0.50 -0.86
N LYS A 245 19.86 1.67 -0.70
CA LYS A 245 20.19 2.65 0.35
C LYS A 245 18.92 3.31 0.87
N VAL A 246 18.94 3.71 2.14
CA VAL A 246 17.87 4.52 2.75
C VAL A 246 18.36 5.96 2.84
N HIS A 247 17.55 6.90 2.36
CA HIS A 247 17.79 8.33 2.41
C HIS A 247 16.73 8.99 3.26
N ILE A 248 17.14 9.80 4.24
CA ILE A 248 16.25 10.67 5.02
C ILE A 248 16.21 12.02 4.32
N ARG A 249 15.02 12.56 4.07
CA ARG A 249 14.86 13.89 3.48
C ARG A 249 14.94 14.95 4.57
N SER A 250 15.85 15.91 4.42
CA SER A 250 16.17 16.91 5.45
C SER A 250 15.01 17.84 5.84
N ASN A 251 14.07 18.11 4.93
CA ASN A 251 13.05 19.15 5.13
C ASN A 251 11.64 18.59 5.38
N ILE A 252 11.46 17.26 5.37
CA ILE A 252 10.16 16.60 5.58
C ILE A 252 10.37 15.30 6.35
N ASN A 253 9.36 14.91 7.14
CA ASN A 253 9.38 13.65 7.89
C ASN A 253 9.19 12.44 6.96
N ARG A 254 10.14 12.23 6.04
CA ARG A 254 10.10 11.16 5.04
C ARG A 254 11.47 10.51 4.87
N CYS A 255 11.47 9.22 4.66
CA CYS A 255 12.63 8.44 4.21
C CYS A 255 12.27 7.60 2.99
N ASP A 256 13.25 7.39 2.12
CA ASP A 256 13.10 6.63 0.90
C ASP A 256 14.14 5.50 0.88
N PHE A 257 13.72 4.25 0.70
CA PHE A 257 14.58 3.17 0.27
C PHE A 257 14.70 3.20 -1.24
N LEU A 258 15.91 3.08 -1.78
CA LEU A 258 16.20 3.32 -3.19
C LEU A 258 17.19 2.31 -3.75
N ILE A 259 16.88 1.72 -4.91
CA ILE A 259 17.78 0.94 -5.76
C ILE A 259 17.82 1.58 -7.14
N GLN A 260 19.03 1.91 -7.63
CA GLN A 260 19.27 2.51 -8.96
C GLN A 260 20.34 1.76 -9.75
N ASP A 261 21.11 0.89 -9.11
CA ASP A 261 22.05 0.03 -9.82
C ASP A 261 21.31 -0.90 -10.77
N PHE A 262 21.72 -0.91 -12.04
CA PHE A 262 21.02 -1.66 -13.08
C PHE A 262 21.12 -3.18 -12.85
N ASN A 263 22.27 -3.67 -12.40
CA ASN A 263 22.46 -5.10 -12.15
C ASN A 263 21.60 -5.58 -10.98
N ASN A 264 21.48 -4.78 -9.92
CA ASN A 264 20.59 -5.08 -8.80
C ASN A 264 19.13 -5.06 -9.23
N ILE A 265 18.71 -4.11 -10.07
CA ILE A 265 17.35 -4.08 -10.62
C ILE A 265 17.08 -5.34 -11.45
N TYR A 266 17.98 -5.66 -12.39
CA TYR A 266 17.81 -6.80 -13.28
C TYR A 266 17.84 -8.14 -12.56
N ASN A 267 18.81 -8.35 -11.63
CA ASN A 267 19.07 -9.65 -11.01
C ASN A 267 18.29 -9.87 -9.71
N ILE A 268 17.78 -8.82 -9.05
CA ILE A 268 17.14 -8.93 -7.73
C ILE A 268 15.68 -8.45 -7.79
N ILE A 269 15.44 -7.20 -8.27
CA ILE A 269 14.11 -6.61 -8.24
C ILE A 269 13.17 -7.28 -9.24
N ILE A 270 13.60 -7.50 -10.47
CA ILE A 270 12.76 -8.18 -11.49
C ILE A 270 12.39 -9.60 -11.04
N PRO A 271 13.34 -10.49 -10.65
CA PRO A 271 12.98 -11.83 -10.18
C PRO A 271 12.07 -11.84 -8.94
N HIS A 272 12.24 -10.88 -8.02
CA HIS A 272 11.39 -10.78 -6.84
C HIS A 272 9.92 -10.56 -7.21
N PHE A 273 9.61 -9.54 -8.01
CA PHE A 273 8.23 -9.22 -8.36
C PHE A 273 7.62 -10.13 -9.44
N ASP A 274 8.45 -10.88 -10.18
CA ASP A 274 7.98 -12.00 -11.01
C ASP A 274 7.42 -13.14 -10.14
N LYS A 275 8.10 -13.43 -9.03
CA LYS A 275 7.71 -14.49 -8.10
C LYS A 275 6.60 -14.05 -7.14
N TYR A 276 6.60 -12.78 -6.72
CA TYR A 276 5.69 -12.21 -5.74
C TYR A 276 4.99 -10.97 -6.33
N PRO A 277 3.91 -11.14 -7.12
CA PRO A 277 3.26 -10.05 -7.84
C PRO A 277 2.51 -9.06 -6.92
N LEU A 278 2.35 -7.82 -7.39
CA LEU A 278 1.75 -6.71 -6.63
C LEU A 278 0.22 -6.80 -6.44
N LYS A 279 -0.50 -7.49 -7.33
CA LYS A 279 -1.95 -7.75 -7.24
C LYS A 279 -2.87 -6.51 -7.37
N ASN A 280 -2.33 -5.31 -7.61
CA ASN A 280 -3.10 -4.08 -7.89
C ASN A 280 -2.66 -3.47 -9.24
N ILE A 281 -3.20 -2.28 -9.58
CA ILE A 281 -2.91 -1.64 -10.88
C ILE A 281 -1.41 -1.33 -11.08
N LYS A 282 -0.64 -1.14 -10.01
CA LYS A 282 0.82 -0.93 -10.07
C LYS A 282 1.56 -2.12 -10.70
N GLN A 283 0.95 -3.30 -10.77
CA GLN A 283 1.47 -4.44 -11.52
C GLN A 283 1.69 -4.12 -13.00
N LEU A 284 0.88 -3.25 -13.60
CA LEU A 284 1.05 -2.81 -14.98
C LEU A 284 2.31 -1.94 -15.15
N ASP A 285 2.56 -1.05 -14.19
CA ASP A 285 3.79 -0.22 -14.19
C ASP A 285 5.03 -1.08 -13.99
N TYR A 286 4.94 -2.11 -13.15
CA TYR A 286 6.01 -3.11 -13.02
C TYR A 286 6.27 -3.87 -14.32
N ILE A 287 5.21 -4.28 -15.05
CA ILE A 287 5.34 -4.99 -16.34
C ILE A 287 6.06 -4.09 -17.36
N ASP A 288 5.67 -2.84 -17.48
CA ASP A 288 6.30 -1.89 -18.37
C ASP A 288 7.77 -1.62 -17.98
N PHE A 289 8.01 -1.46 -16.68
CA PHE A 289 9.37 -1.32 -16.14
C PHE A 289 10.24 -2.53 -16.51
N LYS A 290 9.72 -3.76 -16.31
CA LYS A 290 10.42 -5.01 -16.67
C LYS A 290 10.73 -5.08 -18.17
N ILE A 291 9.77 -4.72 -19.04
CA ILE A 291 9.97 -4.68 -20.50
C ILE A 291 11.12 -3.73 -20.84
N ALA A 292 11.12 -2.52 -20.28
CA ALA A 292 12.16 -1.53 -20.54
C ALA A 292 13.54 -1.97 -20.02
N VAL A 293 13.59 -2.61 -18.83
CA VAL A 293 14.84 -3.18 -18.29
C VAL A 293 15.41 -4.25 -19.20
N ASN A 294 14.58 -5.17 -19.70
CA ASN A 294 15.00 -6.24 -20.61
C ASN A 294 15.48 -5.69 -21.97
N LEU A 295 14.75 -4.71 -22.53
CA LEU A 295 15.15 -4.03 -23.76
C LEU A 295 16.51 -3.32 -23.61
N PHE A 296 16.70 -2.64 -22.49
CA PHE A 296 17.96 -1.97 -22.21
C PHE A 296 19.12 -2.97 -22.01
N LYS A 297 18.87 -4.09 -21.35
CA LYS A 297 19.86 -5.18 -21.18
C LYS A 297 20.32 -5.74 -22.52
N SER A 298 19.40 -5.93 -23.47
CA SER A 298 19.69 -6.55 -24.77
C SER A 298 20.29 -5.56 -25.78
N ASN A 299 19.79 -4.33 -25.82
CA ASN A 299 20.06 -3.37 -26.91
C ASN A 299 20.76 -2.08 -26.45
N GLY A 300 20.95 -1.88 -25.14
CA GLY A 300 21.58 -0.68 -24.59
C GLY A 300 20.88 0.60 -25.07
N LYS A 301 21.69 1.61 -25.47
CA LYS A 301 21.18 2.90 -25.95
C LYS A 301 20.34 2.82 -27.23
N LYS A 302 20.43 1.74 -28.01
CA LYS A 302 19.63 1.57 -29.25
C LYS A 302 18.14 1.42 -28.95
N SER A 303 17.75 1.06 -27.70
CA SER A 303 16.36 0.96 -27.27
C SER A 303 15.75 2.27 -26.74
N THR A 304 16.48 3.40 -26.78
CA THR A 304 16.07 4.67 -26.15
C THR A 304 14.69 5.14 -26.59
N ASP A 305 14.38 5.11 -27.89
CA ASP A 305 13.11 5.65 -28.38
C ASP A 305 11.91 4.76 -28.01
N ILE A 306 12.11 3.44 -27.98
CA ILE A 306 11.09 2.50 -27.49
C ILE A 306 10.88 2.72 -25.98
N ILE A 307 11.95 2.93 -25.21
CA ILE A 307 11.86 3.18 -23.77
C ILE A 307 11.15 4.53 -23.49
N LYS A 308 11.36 5.57 -24.30
CA LYS A 308 10.60 6.84 -24.20
C LYS A 308 9.09 6.61 -24.34
N GLN A 309 8.66 5.77 -25.28
CA GLN A 309 7.25 5.43 -25.45
C GLN A 309 6.69 4.64 -24.25
N ILE A 310 7.50 3.74 -23.66
CA ILE A 310 7.09 3.05 -22.44
C ILE A 310 6.90 4.06 -21.30
N ILE A 311 7.86 5.00 -21.12
CA ILE A 311 7.78 6.04 -20.08
C ILE A 311 6.51 6.89 -20.22
N SER A 312 6.11 7.24 -21.45
CA SER A 312 4.90 8.06 -21.68
C SER A 312 3.59 7.36 -21.29
N ASN A 313 3.62 6.04 -21.09
CA ASN A 313 2.46 5.23 -20.74
C ASN A 313 2.51 4.65 -19.30
N MET A 314 3.50 5.05 -18.49
CA MET A 314 3.69 4.53 -17.13
C MET A 314 3.17 5.51 -16.06
N ASN A 315 2.85 4.97 -14.90
CA ASN A 315 2.50 5.72 -13.69
C ASN A 315 1.32 6.68 -13.92
N SER A 316 1.48 7.95 -13.56
CA SER A 316 0.44 8.99 -13.72
C SER A 316 0.02 9.28 -15.17
N ASN A 317 0.83 8.87 -16.13
CA ASN A 317 0.56 9.06 -17.56
C ASN A 317 -0.29 7.94 -18.17
N ARG A 318 -0.56 6.88 -17.40
CA ARG A 318 -1.38 5.75 -17.89
C ARG A 318 -2.85 6.15 -17.98
N GLU A 319 -3.41 6.03 -19.16
CA GLU A 319 -4.85 6.09 -19.40
C GLU A 319 -5.49 4.72 -19.07
N TYR A 320 -6.64 4.72 -18.36
CA TYR A 320 -7.33 3.53 -17.86
C TYR A 320 -8.69 3.35 -18.52
#